data_034e9af8af0da309f5e79c8572b73490
#
_entry.id   034e9af8af0da309f5e79c8572b73490
#
_cell.length_a   1.000
_cell.length_b   1.000
_cell.length_c   1.000
_cell.angle_alpha   90.00
_cell.angle_beta   90.00
_cell.angle_gamma   90.00
#
_symmetry.space_group_name_H-M   'P 1'
#
loop_
_entity.id
_entity.type
_entity.pdbx_description
1 polymer ?
#
loop_
_entity_poly.entity_id
_entity_poly.type
_entity_poly.pdbx_seq_one_letter_code
_entity_poly.pdbx_strand_id
1 'polypeptide(L)'
;MTEQNPVRGFHAARWNEPVVMELGHAGRRGQVFPAADRAVQKSVGRADELIPAGLARKRPPALPELSEPEVQRHYLHLAQETLGMMGISLFGTCTMKYNARVSEAVAARPELAEVHPYQPEETLQGVLEIFHFFDLILRELSGMDQFVFQPGGGADAAYTHCCLTRAYHKAKGQLAKRDEIVTSIQAHPCNAATAAAAGFKVVTLQLEANGYPSLDALKAAVSKRTAALLINNPDDMGIYNPDIKEWIRIVHEAGGLCFYDHANFNGVMGKLRARELGFDACMFMLHKTFGAPKGGGGPAVGAYGCTAALAPFLPTPVVVKKAEAYHLDNDRPRSVGKIREFWGNVPQVLKAYAWARAMGAEGINEASDLSVLANNYMDAKLARIKGLARSNPDVKSWRMEMTRWGLGPLKEATGVGTVDVANRMADYGIDPFWMSHEPWVVPEPFTPEAGEMYSKEDLDRWIAVIAEIVREAYENPALVKSAPHRQPIHQIKSGPLEDPNSWAMTWRAHRRKHGGTHGR
;
A
#
# COMPACT_ATOMS: atom_id res chain seq x y z
N MET A 1 -7.63 36.51 18.92
CA MET A 1 -6.60 35.99 18.01
C MET A 1 -7.19 36.09 16.62
N THR A 2 -6.62 36.89 15.73
CA THR A 2 -7.03 36.96 14.32
C THR A 2 -6.80 35.56 13.72
N GLU A 3 -7.84 34.95 13.17
CA GLU A 3 -7.70 33.71 12.41
C GLU A 3 -6.68 33.95 11.29
N GLN A 4 -5.48 33.42 11.45
CA GLN A 4 -4.47 33.47 10.38
C GLN A 4 -5.00 32.63 9.23
N ASN A 5 -4.97 33.19 8.01
CA ASN A 5 -5.31 32.44 6.80
C ASN A 5 -4.42 31.18 6.74
N PRO A 6 -4.98 29.96 6.81
CA PRO A 6 -4.20 28.73 6.83
C PRO A 6 -3.56 28.41 5.47
N VAL A 7 -3.97 29.07 4.40
CA VAL A 7 -3.39 28.87 3.06
C VAL A 7 -2.02 29.51 2.99
N ARG A 8 -1.01 28.70 2.68
CA ARG A 8 0.39 29.16 2.55
C ARG A 8 0.86 28.92 1.13
N GLY A 9 1.64 29.88 0.60
CA GLY A 9 2.36 29.71 -0.65
C GLY A 9 3.50 28.70 -0.48
N PHE A 10 3.75 27.92 -1.53
CA PHE A 10 4.85 26.96 -1.61
C PHE A 10 5.48 27.01 -3.00
N HIS A 11 6.77 26.75 -3.09
CA HIS A 11 7.48 26.43 -4.33
C HIS A 11 8.59 25.42 -4.02
N ALA A 12 8.79 24.44 -4.91
CA ALA A 12 9.91 23.53 -4.83
C ALA A 12 11.20 24.17 -5.34
N ALA A 13 12.34 23.66 -4.91
CA ALA A 13 13.62 23.97 -5.53
C ALA A 13 13.61 23.54 -7.01
N ARG A 14 14.39 24.25 -7.84
CA ARG A 14 14.63 23.85 -9.23
C ARG A 14 16.11 23.67 -9.45
N TRP A 15 16.48 22.49 -9.87
CA TRP A 15 17.82 22.13 -10.29
C TRP A 15 17.76 21.66 -11.74
N ASN A 16 18.77 21.99 -12.52
CA ASN A 16 18.91 21.41 -13.86
C ASN A 16 19.73 20.14 -13.76
N GLU A 17 19.16 19.15 -13.05
CA GLU A 17 19.82 17.87 -12.81
C GLU A 17 19.76 16.99 -14.07
N PRO A 18 20.90 16.61 -14.64
CA PRO A 18 20.93 15.64 -15.72
C PRO A 18 20.64 14.23 -15.20
N VAL A 19 20.47 13.30 -16.12
CA VAL A 19 20.41 11.87 -15.74
C VAL A 19 21.78 11.47 -15.16
N VAL A 20 21.80 10.70 -14.08
CA VAL A 20 23.03 10.29 -13.38
C VAL A 20 24.08 9.70 -14.34
N MET A 21 23.64 9.06 -15.42
CA MET A 21 24.52 8.47 -16.45
C MET A 21 25.24 9.53 -17.32
N GLU A 22 24.84 10.79 -17.24
CA GLU A 22 25.48 11.91 -17.94
C GLU A 22 26.51 12.64 -17.08
N LEU A 23 26.56 12.30 -15.79
CA LEU A 23 27.50 12.85 -14.82
C LEU A 23 28.81 12.06 -14.82
N GLY A 24 29.84 12.68 -14.23
CA GLY A 24 31.11 12.05 -13.98
C GLY A 24 32.14 12.23 -15.09
N HIS A 25 33.36 11.88 -14.76
CA HIS A 25 34.52 11.91 -15.66
C HIS A 25 35.39 10.68 -15.44
N ALA A 26 36.00 10.16 -16.48
CA ALA A 26 36.92 9.04 -16.40
C ALA A 26 38.01 9.28 -15.35
N GLY A 27 38.25 8.31 -14.49
CA GLY A 27 39.23 8.37 -13.42
C GLY A 27 38.70 8.89 -12.09
N ARG A 28 37.45 9.39 -12.01
CA ARG A 28 36.79 9.71 -10.72
C ARG A 28 36.23 8.45 -10.09
N ARG A 29 36.88 7.95 -9.05
CA ARG A 29 36.48 6.73 -8.36
C ARG A 29 36.27 6.98 -6.88
N GLY A 30 35.10 6.60 -6.36
CA GLY A 30 34.95 6.32 -4.95
C GLY A 30 35.42 4.89 -4.66
N GLN A 31 36.53 4.74 -3.96
CA GLN A 31 36.98 3.41 -3.56
C GLN A 31 36.40 3.07 -2.21
N VAL A 32 35.49 2.10 -2.17
CA VAL A 32 34.77 1.69 -0.94
C VAL A 32 35.25 0.33 -0.40
N PHE A 33 36.12 -0.38 -1.09
CA PHE A 33 36.65 -1.67 -0.66
C PHE A 33 38.16 -1.76 -0.90
N PRO A 34 38.87 -2.57 -0.09
CA PRO A 34 40.32 -2.73 -0.21
C PRO A 34 40.71 -3.40 -1.55
N ALA A 35 41.90 -3.15 -1.99
CA ALA A 35 42.46 -3.88 -3.13
C ALA A 35 42.56 -5.38 -2.80
N ALA A 36 42.30 -6.23 -3.79
CA ALA A 36 42.42 -7.68 -3.60
C ALA A 36 43.88 -8.06 -3.23
N ASP A 37 44.02 -8.97 -2.26
CA ASP A 37 45.32 -9.47 -1.83
C ASP A 37 46.06 -10.15 -3.01
N ARG A 38 47.36 -9.89 -3.11
CA ARG A 38 48.21 -10.45 -4.19
C ARG A 38 48.26 -11.97 -4.20
N ALA A 39 48.18 -12.58 -2.99
CA ALA A 39 48.20 -14.04 -2.88
C ALA A 39 46.90 -14.63 -3.45
N VAL A 40 45.75 -13.99 -3.19
CA VAL A 40 44.44 -14.35 -3.77
C VAL A 40 44.47 -14.19 -5.27
N GLN A 41 44.92 -13.03 -5.77
CA GLN A 41 45.03 -12.80 -7.24
C GLN A 41 45.96 -13.84 -7.92
N LYS A 42 47.08 -14.17 -7.29
CA LYS A 42 48.00 -15.17 -7.83
C LYS A 42 47.43 -16.60 -7.81
N SER A 43 46.60 -16.91 -6.81
CA SER A 43 45.96 -18.22 -6.65
C SER A 43 44.81 -18.46 -7.63
N VAL A 44 44.02 -17.43 -7.85
CA VAL A 44 42.76 -17.53 -8.65
C VAL A 44 42.99 -17.13 -10.11
N GLY A 45 43.98 -16.31 -10.39
CA GLY A 45 44.16 -15.69 -11.71
C GLY A 45 43.23 -14.48 -11.91
N ARG A 46 42.89 -14.21 -13.14
CA ARG A 46 42.01 -13.12 -13.50
C ARG A 46 40.55 -13.60 -13.45
N ALA A 47 39.67 -12.82 -12.84
CA ALA A 47 38.24 -13.16 -12.71
C ALA A 47 37.54 -13.32 -14.07
N ASP A 48 37.97 -12.57 -15.10
CA ASP A 48 37.44 -12.66 -16.45
C ASP A 48 37.81 -13.99 -17.18
N GLU A 49 38.89 -14.65 -16.79
CA GLU A 49 39.29 -15.97 -17.29
C GLU A 49 38.41 -17.11 -16.78
N LEU A 50 37.69 -16.87 -15.66
CA LEU A 50 36.76 -17.85 -15.08
C LEU A 50 35.37 -17.83 -15.77
N ILE A 51 35.13 -16.83 -16.62
CA ILE A 51 33.86 -16.70 -17.34
C ILE A 51 34.01 -17.34 -18.71
N PRO A 52 33.11 -18.25 -19.15
CA PRO A 52 33.16 -18.78 -20.51
C PRO A 52 33.23 -17.65 -21.55
N ALA A 53 34.16 -17.76 -22.52
CA ALA A 53 34.47 -16.70 -23.46
C ALA A 53 33.25 -16.16 -24.24
N GLY A 54 32.25 -17.00 -24.51
CA GLY A 54 30.98 -16.59 -25.14
C GLY A 54 30.06 -15.76 -24.26
N LEU A 55 30.27 -15.79 -22.96
CA LEU A 55 29.45 -15.06 -21.96
C LEU A 55 30.20 -13.83 -21.42
N ALA A 56 31.50 -13.76 -21.55
CA ALA A 56 32.32 -12.66 -21.08
C ALA A 56 32.01 -11.36 -21.84
N ARG A 57 31.89 -10.27 -21.13
CA ARG A 57 31.77 -8.94 -21.72
C ARG A 57 33.11 -8.54 -22.40
N LYS A 58 33.04 -8.05 -23.63
CA LYS A 58 34.21 -7.50 -24.33
C LYS A 58 34.66 -6.14 -23.76
N ARG A 59 33.76 -5.43 -23.10
CA ARG A 59 34.03 -4.12 -22.47
C ARG A 59 33.21 -4.03 -21.16
N PRO A 60 33.74 -3.38 -20.13
CA PRO A 60 32.95 -3.10 -18.92
C PRO A 60 31.70 -2.28 -19.25
N PRO A 61 30.65 -2.32 -18.41
CA PRO A 61 29.50 -1.44 -18.58
C PRO A 61 29.96 0.02 -18.48
N ALA A 62 29.40 0.88 -19.36
CA ALA A 62 29.66 2.32 -19.33
C ALA A 62 28.86 2.96 -18.20
N LEU A 63 29.31 2.77 -16.95
CA LEU A 63 28.77 3.42 -15.78
C LEU A 63 29.49 4.76 -15.54
N PRO A 64 28.82 5.77 -14.99
CA PRO A 64 29.46 7.03 -14.66
C PRO A 64 30.47 6.82 -13.53
N GLU A 65 31.63 7.48 -13.64
CA GLU A 65 32.63 7.52 -12.57
C GLU A 65 32.41 8.79 -11.75
N LEU A 66 31.86 8.65 -10.53
CA LEU A 66 31.49 9.73 -9.63
C LEU A 66 32.12 9.52 -8.25
N SER A 67 32.46 10.60 -7.60
CA SER A 67 32.80 10.58 -6.18
C SER A 67 31.51 10.48 -5.32
N GLU A 68 31.63 9.99 -4.09
CA GLU A 68 30.52 9.92 -3.16
C GLU A 68 29.80 11.28 -2.96
N PRO A 69 30.51 12.42 -2.77
CA PRO A 69 29.85 13.72 -2.67
C PRO A 69 29.06 14.13 -3.93
N GLU A 70 29.51 13.73 -5.11
CA GLU A 70 28.79 14.02 -6.36
C GLU A 70 27.50 13.20 -6.46
N VAL A 71 27.55 11.92 -6.13
CA VAL A 71 26.36 11.05 -6.06
C VAL A 71 25.37 11.59 -5.03
N GLN A 72 25.83 11.88 -3.82
CA GLN A 72 24.98 12.39 -2.76
C GLN A 72 24.33 13.73 -3.15
N ARG A 73 25.08 14.66 -3.72
CA ARG A 73 24.57 15.96 -4.17
C ARG A 73 23.50 15.79 -5.24
N HIS A 74 23.73 14.94 -6.23
CA HIS A 74 22.76 14.67 -7.29
C HIS A 74 21.41 14.21 -6.71
N TYR A 75 21.43 13.19 -5.85
CA TYR A 75 20.19 12.68 -5.26
C TYR A 75 19.55 13.63 -4.24
N LEU A 76 20.33 14.47 -3.55
CA LEU A 76 19.80 15.53 -2.69
C LEU A 76 19.09 16.61 -3.51
N HIS A 77 19.65 17.02 -4.66
CA HIS A 77 18.97 17.96 -5.56
C HIS A 77 17.63 17.39 -6.03
N LEU A 78 17.60 16.14 -6.50
CA LEU A 78 16.34 15.47 -6.87
C LEU A 78 15.34 15.39 -5.72
N ALA A 79 15.81 15.14 -4.49
CA ALA A 79 14.95 15.10 -3.32
C ALA A 79 14.35 16.48 -2.98
N GLN A 80 15.11 17.57 -3.17
CA GLN A 80 14.65 18.95 -2.96
C GLN A 80 13.60 19.39 -4.00
N GLU A 81 13.56 18.75 -5.16
CA GLU A 81 12.57 19.02 -6.20
C GLU A 81 11.21 18.37 -5.91
N THR A 82 11.09 17.59 -4.86
CA THR A 82 9.85 16.94 -4.45
C THR A 82 9.20 17.66 -3.28
N LEU A 83 7.90 17.44 -3.04
CA LEU A 83 7.22 17.92 -1.84
C LEU A 83 7.77 17.31 -0.56
N GLY A 84 8.49 16.19 -0.68
CA GLY A 84 8.99 15.41 0.43
C GLY A 84 7.91 14.63 1.16
N MET A 85 8.32 13.85 2.14
CA MET A 85 7.42 12.95 2.88
C MET A 85 6.85 13.58 4.16
N MET A 86 7.11 14.85 4.42
CA MET A 86 6.70 15.56 5.64
C MET A 86 5.55 16.54 5.41
N GLY A 87 4.93 16.52 4.23
CA GLY A 87 3.74 17.28 3.89
C GLY A 87 2.47 16.69 4.51
N ILE A 88 1.37 17.45 4.43
CA ILE A 88 0.04 16.93 4.75
C ILE A 88 -0.38 16.03 3.59
N SER A 89 -0.50 14.75 3.86
CA SER A 89 -0.87 13.72 2.88
C SER A 89 -2.09 12.95 3.38
N LEU A 90 -3.27 13.34 2.91
CA LEU A 90 -4.53 12.66 3.24
C LEU A 90 -4.90 11.69 2.12
N PHE A 91 -3.99 10.77 1.82
CA PHE A 91 -4.12 9.81 0.74
C PHE A 91 -5.05 8.67 1.15
N GLY A 92 -6.33 8.80 0.87
CA GLY A 92 -7.38 7.86 1.27
C GLY A 92 -7.37 6.53 0.54
N THR A 93 -8.19 5.59 1.01
CA THR A 93 -8.20 4.14 0.71
C THR A 93 -6.91 3.41 1.06
N CYS A 94 -5.94 4.12 1.54
CA CYS A 94 -4.64 3.60 1.95
C CYS A 94 -4.19 4.39 3.17
N THR A 95 -4.55 4.01 4.39
CA THR A 95 -4.11 4.64 5.63
C THR A 95 -2.58 4.69 5.71
N MET A 96 -1.97 5.50 4.84
CA MET A 96 -0.51 5.63 4.69
C MET A 96 0.03 6.55 5.77
N LYS A 97 0.25 5.99 6.95
CA LYS A 97 0.68 6.74 8.12
C LYS A 97 2.12 7.25 8.02
N TYR A 98 2.39 8.28 8.80
CA TYR A 98 3.75 8.65 9.15
C TYR A 98 4.49 7.46 9.78
N ASN A 99 5.67 7.17 9.28
CA ASN A 99 6.50 6.11 9.80
C ASN A 99 7.34 6.65 10.96
N ALA A 100 7.01 6.24 12.18
CA ALA A 100 7.68 6.72 13.38
C ALA A 100 9.19 6.42 13.34
N ARG A 101 10.02 7.43 13.62
CA ARG A 101 11.49 7.30 13.59
C ARG A 101 12.01 6.23 14.55
N VAL A 102 11.35 6.01 15.67
CA VAL A 102 11.68 4.93 16.60
C VAL A 102 11.57 3.55 15.95
N SER A 103 10.58 3.33 15.08
CA SER A 103 10.42 2.06 14.36
C SER A 103 11.58 1.81 13.40
N GLU A 104 12.06 2.86 12.71
CA GLU A 104 13.26 2.78 11.86
C GLU A 104 14.51 2.47 12.70
N ALA A 105 14.70 3.19 13.82
CA ALA A 105 15.85 3.01 14.69
C ALA A 105 15.92 1.58 15.29
N VAL A 106 14.78 1.02 15.68
CA VAL A 106 14.70 -0.36 16.18
C VAL A 106 15.06 -1.37 15.08
N ALA A 107 14.47 -1.23 13.89
CA ALA A 107 14.73 -2.18 12.80
C ALA A 107 16.16 -2.09 12.22
N ALA A 108 16.81 -0.93 12.38
CA ALA A 108 18.20 -0.71 11.93
C ALA A 108 19.27 -1.19 12.93
N ARG A 109 18.89 -1.71 14.09
CA ARG A 109 19.87 -2.26 15.04
C ARG A 109 20.62 -3.43 14.40
N PRO A 110 21.96 -3.51 14.55
CA PRO A 110 22.77 -4.59 13.95
C PRO A 110 22.26 -5.99 14.30
N GLU A 111 21.81 -6.20 15.53
CA GLU A 111 21.28 -7.49 16.00
C GLU A 111 20.01 -7.95 15.24
N LEU A 112 19.36 -7.03 14.55
CA LEU A 112 18.15 -7.29 13.76
C LEU A 112 18.39 -7.14 12.25
N ALA A 113 19.23 -6.18 11.85
CA ALA A 113 19.48 -5.86 10.44
C ALA A 113 20.52 -6.79 9.79
N GLU A 114 21.45 -7.37 10.57
CA GLU A 114 22.54 -8.19 10.06
C GLU A 114 22.25 -9.70 10.14
N VAL A 115 21.02 -10.10 10.50
CA VAL A 115 20.61 -11.51 10.50
C VAL A 115 20.13 -11.95 9.12
N HIS A 116 20.47 -13.20 8.75
CA HIS A 116 19.95 -13.81 7.52
C HIS A 116 18.83 -14.81 7.86
N PRO A 117 17.71 -14.83 7.11
CA PRO A 117 16.55 -15.68 7.42
C PRO A 117 16.85 -17.19 7.41
N TYR A 118 17.91 -17.64 6.75
CA TYR A 118 18.33 -19.05 6.70
C TYR A 118 19.53 -19.39 7.58
N GLN A 119 19.93 -18.50 8.48
CA GLN A 119 20.91 -18.90 9.50
C GLN A 119 20.26 -19.85 10.52
N PRO A 120 21.05 -20.57 11.34
CA PRO A 120 20.52 -21.51 12.33
C PRO A 120 19.49 -20.87 13.27
N GLU A 121 18.38 -21.57 13.55
CA GLU A 121 17.25 -21.03 14.33
C GLU A 121 17.65 -20.57 15.73
N GLU A 122 18.63 -21.21 16.34
CA GLU A 122 19.16 -20.81 17.64
C GLU A 122 19.76 -19.41 17.66
N THR A 123 20.17 -18.90 16.51
CA THR A 123 20.69 -17.53 16.34
C THR A 123 19.61 -16.52 16.01
N LEU A 124 18.37 -16.98 15.72
CA LEU A 124 17.22 -16.16 15.33
C LEU A 124 16.17 -16.01 16.44
N GLN A 125 16.41 -16.56 17.63
CA GLN A 125 15.38 -16.69 18.67
C GLN A 125 14.68 -15.37 19.00
N GLY A 126 15.40 -14.25 19.13
CA GLY A 126 14.80 -12.95 19.43
C GLY A 126 13.89 -12.44 18.30
N VAL A 127 14.26 -12.66 17.04
CA VAL A 127 13.42 -12.27 15.89
C VAL A 127 12.19 -13.16 15.80
N LEU A 128 12.34 -14.47 15.98
CA LEU A 128 11.22 -15.43 15.97
C LEU A 128 10.26 -15.16 17.13
N GLU A 129 10.78 -14.79 18.31
CA GLU A 129 9.98 -14.36 19.46
C GLU A 129 9.12 -13.14 19.12
N ILE A 130 9.68 -12.13 18.47
CA ILE A 130 8.94 -10.93 18.02
C ILE A 130 7.81 -11.32 17.08
N PHE A 131 8.06 -12.19 16.10
CA PHE A 131 7.03 -12.70 15.19
C PHE A 131 5.91 -13.44 15.91
N HIS A 132 6.27 -14.27 16.90
CA HIS A 132 5.29 -14.97 17.73
C HIS A 132 4.43 -14.00 18.54
N PHE A 133 5.02 -13.02 19.22
CA PHE A 133 4.24 -12.04 19.97
C PHE A 133 3.40 -11.13 19.08
N PHE A 134 3.88 -10.82 17.88
CA PHE A 134 3.05 -10.05 16.94
C PHE A 134 1.87 -10.86 16.41
N ASP A 135 2.05 -12.16 16.16
CA ASP A 135 0.93 -13.07 15.87
C ASP A 135 -0.12 -13.03 17.00
N LEU A 136 0.30 -13.09 18.27
CA LEU A 136 -0.62 -12.99 19.41
C LEU A 136 -1.37 -11.66 19.46
N ILE A 137 -0.71 -10.53 19.20
CA ILE A 137 -1.38 -9.22 19.12
C ILE A 137 -2.44 -9.20 18.01
N LEU A 138 -2.11 -9.71 16.82
CA LEU A 138 -3.02 -9.73 15.68
C LEU A 138 -4.19 -10.70 15.91
N ARG A 139 -3.98 -11.82 16.60
CA ARG A 139 -5.05 -12.72 17.05
C ARG A 139 -6.01 -11.98 17.98
N GLU A 140 -5.49 -11.24 18.95
CA GLU A 140 -6.34 -10.46 19.88
C GLU A 140 -7.17 -9.43 19.13
N LEU A 141 -6.60 -8.72 18.16
CA LEU A 141 -7.29 -7.72 17.37
C LEU A 141 -8.36 -8.31 16.43
N SER A 142 -8.20 -9.54 15.97
CA SER A 142 -9.05 -10.13 14.93
C SER A 142 -9.92 -11.29 15.41
N GLY A 143 -9.53 -11.95 16.50
CA GLY A 143 -10.10 -13.22 16.94
C GLY A 143 -9.67 -14.43 16.10
N MET A 144 -8.74 -14.27 15.15
CA MET A 144 -8.21 -15.39 14.36
C MET A 144 -7.25 -16.26 15.17
N ASP A 145 -7.04 -17.50 14.72
CA ASP A 145 -6.27 -18.49 15.48
C ASP A 145 -4.78 -18.49 15.16
N GLN A 146 -4.37 -18.04 13.96
CA GLN A 146 -2.96 -18.00 13.55
C GLN A 146 -2.71 -16.99 12.43
N PHE A 147 -1.56 -16.28 12.50
CA PHE A 147 -1.08 -15.37 11.46
C PHE A 147 0.23 -15.83 10.84
N VAL A 148 0.44 -15.44 9.58
CA VAL A 148 1.71 -15.53 8.85
C VAL A 148 2.02 -14.17 8.20
N PHE A 149 3.31 -13.88 7.99
CA PHE A 149 3.81 -12.59 7.51
C PHE A 149 4.50 -12.70 6.14
N GLN A 150 4.30 -13.81 5.42
CA GLN A 150 4.87 -14.00 4.09
C GLN A 150 4.29 -13.07 3.02
N PRO A 151 2.98 -12.69 3.04
CA PRO A 151 2.45 -11.82 2.01
C PRO A 151 3.21 -10.49 1.95
N GLY A 152 3.62 -10.05 0.74
CA GLY A 152 4.31 -8.79 0.52
C GLY A 152 3.39 -7.58 0.44
N GLY A 153 2.09 -7.77 0.69
CA GLY A 153 1.08 -6.71 0.66
C GLY A 153 -0.33 -7.27 0.53
N GLY A 154 -1.32 -6.39 0.24
CA GLY A 154 -2.74 -6.76 0.14
C GLY A 154 -3.05 -7.76 -0.94
N ALA A 155 -2.52 -7.54 -2.13
CA ALA A 155 -2.71 -8.46 -3.24
C ALA A 155 -2.17 -9.86 -2.93
N ASP A 156 -0.97 -9.96 -2.32
CA ASP A 156 -0.41 -11.24 -1.92
C ASP A 156 -1.22 -11.91 -0.80
N ALA A 157 -1.78 -11.13 0.14
CA ALA A 157 -2.64 -11.66 1.21
C ALA A 157 -3.98 -12.17 0.66
N ALA A 158 -4.61 -11.43 -0.25
CA ALA A 158 -5.81 -11.88 -0.95
C ALA A 158 -5.52 -13.12 -1.82
N TYR A 159 -4.39 -13.14 -2.53
CA TYR A 159 -3.94 -14.31 -3.28
C TYR A 159 -3.68 -15.52 -2.36
N THR A 160 -3.07 -15.29 -1.19
CA THR A 160 -2.88 -16.31 -0.16
C THR A 160 -4.21 -16.92 0.22
N HIS A 161 -5.25 -16.09 0.48
CA HIS A 161 -6.59 -16.60 0.79
C HIS A 161 -7.17 -17.43 -0.36
N CYS A 162 -7.02 -16.98 -1.60
CA CYS A 162 -7.49 -17.73 -2.77
C CYS A 162 -6.78 -19.10 -2.88
N CYS A 163 -5.47 -19.16 -2.60
CA CYS A 163 -4.72 -20.42 -2.56
C CYS A 163 -5.22 -21.36 -1.44
N LEU A 164 -5.41 -20.82 -0.23
CA LEU A 164 -5.96 -21.60 0.89
C LEU A 164 -7.38 -22.09 0.59
N THR A 165 -8.23 -21.26 -0.01
CA THR A 165 -9.58 -21.62 -0.46
C THR A 165 -9.56 -22.81 -1.41
N ARG A 166 -8.65 -22.81 -2.41
CA ARG A 166 -8.46 -23.95 -3.32
C ARG A 166 -8.03 -25.21 -2.58
N ALA A 167 -7.02 -25.09 -1.69
CA ALA A 167 -6.52 -26.22 -0.92
C ALA A 167 -7.57 -26.80 0.02
N TYR A 168 -8.34 -25.94 0.69
CA TYR A 168 -9.45 -26.34 1.56
C TYR A 168 -10.55 -27.09 0.80
N HIS A 169 -11.05 -26.54 -0.31
CA HIS A 169 -12.08 -27.20 -1.12
C HIS A 169 -11.54 -28.46 -1.82
N LYS A 170 -10.26 -28.50 -2.19
CA LYS A 170 -9.60 -29.72 -2.69
C LYS A 170 -9.58 -30.83 -1.63
N ALA A 171 -9.19 -30.48 -0.39
CA ALA A 171 -9.18 -31.44 0.72
C ALA A 171 -10.58 -31.99 1.05
N LYS A 172 -11.64 -31.24 0.76
CA LYS A 172 -13.04 -31.66 0.88
C LYS A 172 -13.61 -32.36 -0.36
N GLY A 173 -12.82 -32.55 -1.42
CA GLY A 173 -13.28 -33.11 -2.69
C GLY A 173 -14.27 -32.22 -3.46
N GLN A 174 -14.31 -30.95 -3.20
CA GLN A 174 -15.30 -30.00 -3.73
C GLN A 174 -14.75 -29.02 -4.76
N LEU A 175 -13.42 -28.95 -4.99
CA LEU A 175 -12.79 -27.94 -5.80
C LEU A 175 -13.37 -27.80 -7.21
N ALA A 176 -13.71 -28.93 -7.85
CA ALA A 176 -14.28 -28.92 -9.20
C ALA A 176 -15.70 -28.29 -9.28
N LYS A 177 -16.37 -28.16 -8.14
CA LYS A 177 -17.74 -27.61 -8.05
C LYS A 177 -17.75 -26.19 -7.47
N ARG A 178 -16.63 -25.73 -6.88
CA ARG A 178 -16.50 -24.44 -6.21
C ARG A 178 -15.46 -23.58 -6.94
N ASP A 179 -15.93 -22.95 -8.01
CA ASP A 179 -15.09 -22.22 -8.96
C ASP A 179 -15.40 -20.72 -9.00
N GLU A 180 -16.26 -20.22 -8.11
CA GLU A 180 -16.66 -18.82 -8.07
C GLU A 180 -16.23 -18.13 -6.77
N ILE A 181 -15.72 -16.91 -6.91
CA ILE A 181 -15.51 -15.97 -5.80
C ILE A 181 -16.41 -14.76 -6.00
N VAL A 182 -17.14 -14.40 -4.93
CA VAL A 182 -18.00 -13.22 -4.89
C VAL A 182 -17.23 -12.06 -4.26
N THR A 183 -17.36 -10.86 -4.83
CA THR A 183 -16.80 -9.61 -4.31
C THR A 183 -17.72 -8.44 -4.64
N SER A 184 -17.43 -7.24 -4.13
CA SER A 184 -18.14 -6.01 -4.45
C SER A 184 -17.31 -5.13 -5.39
N ILE A 185 -17.97 -4.29 -6.18
CA ILE A 185 -17.31 -3.28 -7.03
C ILE A 185 -16.51 -2.25 -6.20
N GLN A 186 -16.83 -2.08 -4.91
CA GLN A 186 -16.10 -1.23 -3.98
C GLN A 186 -15.06 -1.98 -3.13
N ALA A 187 -14.91 -3.28 -3.33
CA ALA A 187 -13.75 -3.99 -2.80
C ALA A 187 -12.51 -3.59 -3.61
N HIS A 188 -11.35 -3.61 -2.94
CA HIS A 188 -10.10 -3.31 -3.64
C HIS A 188 -9.95 -4.21 -4.89
N PRO A 189 -9.53 -3.68 -6.05
CA PRO A 189 -9.41 -4.46 -7.31
C PRO A 189 -8.55 -5.71 -7.20
N CYS A 190 -7.62 -5.75 -6.24
CA CYS A 190 -6.81 -6.94 -6.00
C CYS A 190 -7.65 -8.16 -5.60
N ASN A 191 -8.81 -7.99 -4.97
CA ASN A 191 -9.67 -9.10 -4.59
C ASN A 191 -10.18 -9.86 -5.83
N ALA A 192 -10.65 -9.13 -6.84
CA ALA A 192 -11.06 -9.73 -8.11
C ALA A 192 -9.86 -10.28 -8.92
N ALA A 193 -8.78 -9.49 -9.03
CA ALA A 193 -7.60 -9.86 -9.80
C ALA A 193 -6.90 -11.11 -9.27
N THR A 194 -6.73 -11.23 -7.94
CA THR A 194 -6.08 -12.39 -7.33
C THR A 194 -6.97 -13.63 -7.34
N ALA A 195 -8.29 -13.47 -7.25
CA ALA A 195 -9.25 -14.55 -7.45
C ALA A 195 -9.13 -15.12 -8.88
N ALA A 196 -9.10 -14.26 -9.90
CA ALA A 196 -8.89 -14.66 -11.28
C ALA A 196 -7.52 -15.32 -11.50
N ALA A 197 -6.44 -14.75 -10.94
CA ALA A 197 -5.09 -15.33 -10.99
C ALA A 197 -5.00 -16.70 -10.33
N ALA A 198 -5.79 -16.94 -9.27
CA ALA A 198 -5.90 -18.25 -8.63
C ALA A 198 -6.83 -19.23 -9.39
N GLY A 199 -7.39 -18.82 -10.53
CA GLY A 199 -8.22 -19.67 -11.39
C GLY A 199 -9.70 -19.75 -10.99
N PHE A 200 -10.21 -18.79 -10.22
CA PHE A 200 -11.64 -18.64 -9.94
C PHE A 200 -12.32 -17.72 -10.95
N LYS A 201 -13.60 -17.93 -11.16
CA LYS A 201 -14.50 -16.96 -11.78
C LYS A 201 -14.91 -15.93 -10.75
N VAL A 202 -14.93 -14.67 -11.15
CA VAL A 202 -15.27 -13.55 -10.26
C VAL A 202 -16.70 -13.10 -10.52
N VAL A 203 -17.48 -13.02 -9.45
CA VAL A 203 -18.84 -12.45 -9.45
C VAL A 203 -18.78 -11.14 -8.67
N THR A 204 -18.93 -10.00 -9.37
CA THR A 204 -18.84 -8.66 -8.78
C THR A 204 -20.22 -8.09 -8.57
N LEU A 205 -20.57 -7.81 -7.31
CA LEU A 205 -21.82 -7.18 -6.92
C LEU A 205 -21.76 -5.68 -7.13
N GLN A 206 -22.84 -5.10 -7.68
CA GLN A 206 -22.99 -3.66 -7.87
C GLN A 206 -23.60 -3.01 -6.62
N LEU A 207 -23.37 -1.69 -6.46
CA LEU A 207 -23.87 -0.94 -5.32
C LEU A 207 -25.31 -0.50 -5.52
N GLU A 208 -26.04 -0.43 -4.42
CA GLU A 208 -27.31 0.28 -4.30
C GLU A 208 -27.09 1.74 -3.83
N ALA A 209 -28.18 2.50 -3.76
CA ALA A 209 -28.13 3.91 -3.31
C ALA A 209 -27.55 4.10 -1.89
N ASN A 210 -27.70 3.09 -1.04
CA ASN A 210 -27.11 3.05 0.30
C ASN A 210 -25.60 2.78 0.34
N GLY A 211 -24.94 2.63 -0.81
CA GLY A 211 -23.50 2.50 -0.96
C GLY A 211 -22.93 1.08 -0.82
N TYR A 212 -23.77 0.07 -0.63
CA TYR A 212 -23.37 -1.33 -0.65
C TYR A 212 -24.38 -2.20 -1.43
N PRO A 213 -23.99 -3.41 -1.90
CA PRO A 213 -24.91 -4.27 -2.63
C PRO A 213 -26.05 -4.77 -1.74
N SER A 214 -27.22 -4.99 -2.32
CA SER A 214 -28.37 -5.53 -1.59
C SER A 214 -28.19 -6.99 -1.17
N LEU A 215 -28.89 -7.40 -0.11
CA LEU A 215 -28.96 -8.81 0.30
C LEU A 215 -29.53 -9.71 -0.80
N ASP A 216 -30.45 -9.20 -1.61
CA ASP A 216 -31.05 -9.98 -2.70
C ASP A 216 -30.05 -10.19 -3.85
N ALA A 217 -29.21 -9.18 -4.16
CA ALA A 217 -28.11 -9.33 -5.10
C ALA A 217 -27.10 -10.38 -4.62
N LEU A 218 -26.77 -10.37 -3.32
CA LEU A 218 -25.90 -11.39 -2.73
C LEU A 218 -26.53 -12.80 -2.83
N LYS A 219 -27.80 -12.95 -2.45
CA LYS A 219 -28.51 -14.25 -2.52
C LYS A 219 -28.57 -14.78 -3.95
N ALA A 220 -28.75 -13.90 -4.94
CA ALA A 220 -28.75 -14.28 -6.35
C ALA A 220 -27.36 -14.72 -6.86
N ALA A 221 -26.29 -14.13 -6.32
CA ALA A 221 -24.91 -14.43 -6.70
C ALA A 221 -24.36 -15.69 -6.01
N VAL A 222 -24.82 -15.98 -4.79
CA VAL A 222 -24.29 -17.09 -3.98
C VAL A 222 -24.97 -18.41 -4.37
N SER A 223 -24.16 -19.43 -4.62
CA SER A 223 -24.62 -20.75 -5.03
C SER A 223 -23.71 -21.86 -4.50
N LYS A 224 -24.01 -23.13 -4.85
CA LYS A 224 -23.12 -24.26 -4.59
C LYS A 224 -21.76 -24.16 -5.31
N ARG A 225 -21.61 -23.21 -6.24
CA ARG A 225 -20.35 -22.90 -6.93
C ARG A 225 -19.50 -21.88 -6.17
N THR A 226 -20.07 -21.17 -5.22
CA THR A 226 -19.34 -20.16 -4.44
C THR A 226 -18.28 -20.82 -3.58
N ALA A 227 -17.01 -20.50 -3.85
CA ALA A 227 -15.87 -20.95 -3.07
C ALA A 227 -15.60 -20.01 -1.90
N ALA A 228 -15.66 -18.68 -2.14
CA ALA A 228 -15.50 -17.68 -1.09
C ALA A 228 -16.17 -16.34 -1.45
N LEU A 229 -16.36 -15.51 -0.40
CA LEU A 229 -16.61 -14.09 -0.45
C LEU A 229 -15.33 -13.35 -0.02
N LEU A 230 -14.86 -12.40 -0.83
CA LEU A 230 -13.76 -11.49 -0.50
C LEU A 230 -14.31 -10.06 -0.43
N ILE A 231 -14.28 -9.44 0.74
CA ILE A 231 -14.90 -8.13 0.96
C ILE A 231 -14.15 -7.30 2.01
N ASN A 232 -14.16 -5.98 1.83
CA ASN A 232 -13.79 -4.99 2.85
C ASN A 232 -15.05 -4.42 3.51
N ASN A 233 -14.95 -4.06 4.78
CA ASN A 233 -15.99 -3.40 5.54
C ASN A 233 -15.36 -2.61 6.72
N PRO A 234 -15.29 -1.25 6.69
CA PRO A 234 -15.93 -0.39 5.69
C PRO A 234 -15.38 -0.58 4.27
N ASP A 235 -16.15 -0.12 3.30
CA ASP A 235 -15.73 -0.07 1.91
C ASP A 235 -14.79 1.14 1.64
N ASP A 236 -14.31 1.26 0.41
CA ASP A 236 -13.41 2.36 -0.02
C ASP A 236 -14.08 3.75 -0.05
N MET A 237 -15.35 3.86 0.32
CA MET A 237 -16.08 5.12 0.50
C MET A 237 -16.30 5.47 1.98
N GLY A 238 -15.80 4.63 2.89
CA GLY A 238 -15.98 4.74 4.32
C GLY A 238 -17.37 4.33 4.80
N ILE A 239 -18.11 3.57 4.01
CA ILE A 239 -19.46 3.10 4.37
C ILE A 239 -19.34 1.71 5.00
N TYR A 240 -19.89 1.58 6.21
CA TYR A 240 -19.97 0.30 6.91
C TYR A 240 -21.27 -0.40 6.53
N ASN A 241 -21.19 -1.61 6.00
CA ASN A 241 -22.37 -2.45 5.74
C ASN A 241 -22.85 -3.10 7.05
N PRO A 242 -24.01 -2.72 7.59
CA PRO A 242 -24.51 -3.27 8.85
C PRO A 242 -24.96 -4.73 8.73
N ASP A 243 -25.27 -5.20 7.53
CA ASP A 243 -25.79 -6.53 7.27
C ASP A 243 -24.69 -7.58 7.09
N ILE A 244 -23.42 -7.24 7.38
CA ILE A 244 -22.26 -8.10 7.09
C ILE A 244 -22.36 -9.50 7.72
N LYS A 245 -22.93 -9.62 8.91
CA LYS A 245 -23.16 -10.94 9.56
C LYS A 245 -24.12 -11.82 8.76
N GLU A 246 -25.15 -11.21 8.19
CA GLU A 246 -26.11 -11.92 7.35
C GLU A 246 -25.48 -12.34 6.02
N TRP A 247 -24.62 -11.48 5.44
CA TRP A 247 -23.83 -11.83 4.27
C TRP A 247 -22.98 -13.08 4.50
N ILE A 248 -22.27 -13.12 5.62
CA ILE A 248 -21.40 -14.23 6.00
C ILE A 248 -22.24 -15.50 6.19
N ARG A 249 -23.40 -15.40 6.87
CA ARG A 249 -24.31 -16.53 7.09
C ARG A 249 -24.77 -17.15 5.76
N ILE A 250 -25.18 -16.32 4.79
CA ILE A 250 -25.63 -16.75 3.46
C ILE A 250 -24.51 -17.51 2.74
N VAL A 251 -23.29 -16.99 2.76
CA VAL A 251 -22.15 -17.63 2.10
C VAL A 251 -21.77 -18.95 2.77
N HIS A 252 -21.78 -18.99 4.10
CA HIS A 252 -21.51 -20.23 4.86
C HIS A 252 -22.57 -21.29 4.63
N GLU A 253 -23.85 -20.95 4.54
CA GLU A 253 -24.92 -21.89 4.23
C GLU A 253 -24.77 -22.51 2.83
N ALA A 254 -24.25 -21.74 1.88
CA ALA A 254 -23.86 -22.27 0.59
C ALA A 254 -22.56 -23.09 0.64
N GLY A 255 -21.83 -23.09 1.77
CA GLY A 255 -20.56 -23.80 2.00
C GLY A 255 -19.33 -23.09 1.47
N GLY A 256 -19.40 -21.78 1.20
CA GLY A 256 -18.26 -20.92 0.87
C GLY A 256 -17.51 -20.47 2.12
N LEU A 257 -16.33 -19.88 1.92
CA LEU A 257 -15.52 -19.23 2.96
C LEU A 257 -15.71 -17.71 2.89
N CYS A 258 -15.39 -17.01 3.99
CA CYS A 258 -15.48 -15.56 4.06
C CYS A 258 -14.14 -14.94 4.47
N PHE A 259 -13.62 -14.03 3.63
CA PHE A 259 -12.39 -13.32 3.85
C PHE A 259 -12.63 -11.83 4.06
N TYR A 260 -12.10 -11.31 5.16
CA TYR A 260 -12.17 -9.91 5.51
C TYR A 260 -10.89 -9.18 5.10
N ASP A 261 -11.01 -8.37 4.08
CA ASP A 261 -9.97 -7.44 3.68
C ASP A 261 -9.95 -6.24 4.66
N HIS A 262 -9.01 -6.24 5.59
CA HIS A 262 -8.77 -5.15 6.53
C HIS A 262 -7.67 -4.19 6.03
N ALA A 263 -7.61 -3.91 4.73
CA ALA A 263 -6.74 -2.86 4.23
C ALA A 263 -7.11 -1.50 4.85
N ASN A 264 -8.41 -1.29 5.08
CA ASN A 264 -8.98 -0.13 5.77
C ASN A 264 -9.37 -0.55 7.20
N PHE A 265 -8.39 -0.65 8.08
CA PHE A 265 -8.61 -1.13 9.45
C PHE A 265 -8.70 -0.01 10.49
N ASN A 266 -8.30 1.21 10.12
CA ASN A 266 -8.16 2.33 11.06
C ASN A 266 -9.47 2.66 11.77
N GLY A 267 -10.60 2.74 11.07
CA GLY A 267 -11.87 3.11 11.67
C GLY A 267 -12.52 2.03 12.54
N VAL A 268 -12.08 0.78 12.43
CA VAL A 268 -12.67 -0.36 13.15
C VAL A 268 -11.69 -1.06 14.09
N MET A 269 -10.47 -0.57 14.18
CA MET A 269 -9.39 -1.13 14.98
C MET A 269 -9.74 -1.10 16.47
N GLY A 270 -9.74 -2.28 17.10
CA GLY A 270 -10.15 -2.42 18.50
C GLY A 270 -11.66 -2.31 18.77
N LYS A 271 -12.50 -2.08 17.73
CA LYS A 271 -13.96 -1.93 17.86
C LYS A 271 -14.72 -3.20 17.49
N LEU A 272 -14.13 -4.03 16.63
CA LEU A 272 -14.72 -5.31 16.23
C LEU A 272 -13.61 -6.34 15.98
N ARG A 273 -13.99 -7.61 16.00
CA ARG A 273 -13.14 -8.73 15.64
C ARG A 273 -13.74 -9.47 14.45
N ALA A 274 -12.92 -9.72 13.42
CA ALA A 274 -13.35 -10.44 12.22
C ALA A 274 -14.00 -11.79 12.53
N ARG A 275 -13.44 -12.51 13.51
CA ARG A 275 -13.98 -13.82 13.97
C ARG A 275 -15.37 -13.71 14.54
N GLU A 276 -15.69 -12.67 15.31
CA GLU A 276 -16.99 -12.46 15.93
C GLU A 276 -18.08 -12.08 14.92
N LEU A 277 -17.67 -11.56 13.77
CA LEU A 277 -18.56 -11.35 12.62
C LEU A 277 -18.81 -12.64 11.84
N GLY A 278 -17.94 -13.65 12.00
CA GLY A 278 -18.04 -14.94 11.33
C GLY A 278 -17.03 -15.19 10.22
N PHE A 279 -16.10 -14.27 9.95
CA PHE A 279 -15.09 -14.47 8.91
C PHE A 279 -14.15 -15.66 9.22
N ASP A 280 -13.75 -16.37 8.18
CA ASP A 280 -12.80 -17.50 8.25
C ASP A 280 -11.36 -17.07 8.21
N ALA A 281 -11.10 -15.92 7.60
CA ALA A 281 -9.78 -15.33 7.49
C ALA A 281 -9.86 -13.81 7.35
N CYS A 282 -8.75 -13.14 7.69
CA CYS A 282 -8.58 -11.70 7.46
C CYS A 282 -7.13 -11.38 7.10
N MET A 283 -6.90 -10.16 6.64
CA MET A 283 -5.56 -9.62 6.45
C MET A 283 -5.39 -8.25 7.07
N PHE A 284 -4.17 -7.91 7.46
CA PHE A 284 -3.78 -6.55 7.83
C PHE A 284 -2.65 -6.07 6.92
N MET A 285 -2.75 -4.82 6.49
CA MET A 285 -1.66 -4.15 5.79
C MET A 285 -0.76 -3.47 6.81
N LEU A 286 0.39 -4.08 7.10
CA LEU A 286 1.30 -3.55 8.10
C LEU A 286 1.94 -2.22 7.68
N HIS A 287 1.99 -1.97 6.37
CA HIS A 287 2.43 -0.70 5.78
C HIS A 287 1.33 0.37 5.67
N LYS A 288 0.15 0.13 6.25
CA LYS A 288 -0.94 1.10 6.38
C LYS A 288 -1.17 1.37 7.87
N THR A 289 -2.18 0.79 8.47
CA THR A 289 -2.58 1.00 9.87
C THR A 289 -1.45 0.84 10.88
N PHE A 290 -0.52 -0.10 10.68
CA PHE A 290 0.58 -0.37 11.62
C PHE A 290 1.85 0.46 11.37
N GLY A 291 1.81 1.47 10.51
CA GLY A 291 2.85 2.48 10.37
C GLY A 291 4.19 2.01 9.79
N ALA A 292 4.29 0.80 9.24
CA ALA A 292 5.48 0.39 8.51
C ALA A 292 5.53 1.05 7.12
N PRO A 293 6.72 1.37 6.55
CA PRO A 293 6.80 2.01 5.25
C PRO A 293 6.37 1.07 4.12
N LYS A 294 5.66 1.63 3.12
CA LYS A 294 5.35 0.94 1.87
C LYS A 294 6.55 0.89 0.92
N GLY A 295 7.44 1.86 1.02
CA GLY A 295 8.68 1.92 0.24
C GLY A 295 8.46 1.93 -1.27
N GLY A 296 7.52 2.74 -1.76
CA GLY A 296 7.21 2.82 -3.18
C GLY A 296 6.58 1.56 -3.77
N GLY A 297 6.01 0.70 -2.92
CA GLY A 297 5.43 -0.59 -3.32
C GLY A 297 6.42 -1.76 -3.26
N GLY A 298 7.69 -1.52 -2.88
CA GLY A 298 8.73 -2.54 -2.77
C GLY A 298 8.69 -3.32 -1.46
N PRO A 299 9.15 -2.76 -0.34
CA PRO A 299 9.34 -3.51 0.91
C PRO A 299 8.06 -3.61 1.77
N ALA A 300 6.88 -3.59 1.18
CA ALA A 300 5.63 -3.73 1.90
C ALA A 300 5.50 -5.11 2.57
N VAL A 301 4.55 -5.24 3.50
CA VAL A 301 4.22 -6.50 4.15
C VAL A 301 2.73 -6.56 4.51
N GLY A 302 2.14 -7.74 4.33
CA GLY A 302 0.79 -8.08 4.78
C GLY A 302 0.85 -9.19 5.83
N ALA A 303 -0.03 -9.12 6.82
CA ALA A 303 -0.28 -10.22 7.73
C ALA A 303 -1.57 -10.92 7.32
N TYR A 304 -1.51 -12.22 7.11
CA TYR A 304 -2.68 -13.05 6.80
C TYR A 304 -3.01 -13.93 8.01
N GLY A 305 -4.23 -13.78 8.51
CA GLY A 305 -4.73 -14.52 9.65
C GLY A 305 -5.94 -15.39 9.28
N CYS A 306 -6.06 -16.54 9.92
CA CYS A 306 -7.18 -17.44 9.66
C CYS A 306 -7.59 -18.26 10.88
N THR A 307 -8.77 -18.90 10.76
CA THR A 307 -9.30 -19.85 11.76
C THR A 307 -8.52 -21.16 11.75
N ALA A 308 -8.63 -21.93 12.84
CA ALA A 308 -8.03 -23.24 12.99
C ALA A 308 -8.38 -24.21 11.83
N ALA A 309 -9.55 -24.04 11.20
CA ALA A 309 -9.95 -24.85 10.05
C ALA A 309 -9.05 -24.61 8.81
N LEU A 310 -8.56 -23.41 8.64
CA LEU A 310 -7.68 -23.02 7.52
C LEU A 310 -6.19 -23.07 7.89
N ALA A 311 -5.83 -23.02 9.17
CA ALA A 311 -4.45 -23.02 9.63
C ALA A 311 -3.57 -24.16 9.06
N PRO A 312 -4.05 -25.39 8.84
CA PRO A 312 -3.25 -26.45 8.21
C PRO A 312 -2.77 -26.15 6.77
N PHE A 313 -3.41 -25.20 6.09
CA PHE A 313 -3.09 -24.81 4.71
C PHE A 313 -2.18 -23.59 4.60
N LEU A 314 -1.85 -22.95 5.74
CA LEU A 314 -1.00 -21.76 5.76
C LEU A 314 0.33 -21.97 5.03
N PRO A 315 0.88 -20.93 4.39
CA PRO A 315 2.21 -20.98 3.80
C PRO A 315 3.27 -21.35 4.82
N THR A 316 4.30 -22.08 4.39
CA THR A 316 5.43 -22.50 5.24
C THR A 316 6.68 -21.65 4.97
N PRO A 317 7.53 -21.45 6.01
CA PRO A 317 7.36 -21.89 7.41
C PRO A 317 6.37 -21.02 8.19
N VAL A 318 5.84 -21.59 9.25
CA VAL A 318 5.07 -20.86 10.28
C VAL A 318 5.93 -20.76 11.54
N VAL A 319 5.99 -19.59 12.15
CA VAL A 319 6.68 -19.41 13.43
C VAL A 319 5.83 -20.03 14.54
N VAL A 320 6.40 -20.95 15.30
CA VAL A 320 5.75 -21.65 16.41
C VAL A 320 6.63 -21.63 17.67
N LYS A 321 6.00 -21.57 18.84
CA LYS A 321 6.69 -21.78 20.10
C LYS A 321 6.56 -23.25 20.50
N LYS A 322 7.68 -23.93 20.81
CA LYS A 322 7.72 -25.28 21.38
C LYS A 322 8.61 -25.23 22.63
N ALA A 323 8.04 -25.57 23.77
CA ALA A 323 8.68 -25.39 25.08
C ALA A 323 9.15 -23.92 25.23
N GLU A 324 10.42 -23.70 25.49
CA GLU A 324 11.01 -22.35 25.69
C GLU A 324 11.69 -21.77 24.42
N ALA A 325 11.55 -22.43 23.26
CA ALA A 325 12.18 -22.01 22.02
C ALA A 325 11.16 -21.74 20.90
N TYR A 326 11.57 -20.90 19.95
CA TYR A 326 10.79 -20.55 18.75
C TYR A 326 11.38 -21.24 17.53
N HIS A 327 10.50 -21.79 16.68
CA HIS A 327 10.89 -22.61 15.54
C HIS A 327 10.15 -22.19 14.27
N LEU A 328 10.78 -22.49 13.13
CA LEU A 328 10.19 -22.38 11.80
C LEU A 328 9.57 -23.74 11.41
N ASP A 329 8.27 -23.89 11.61
CA ASP A 329 7.54 -25.12 11.29
C ASP A 329 7.34 -25.27 9.78
N ASN A 330 8.13 -26.12 9.16
CA ASN A 330 8.05 -26.51 7.75
C ASN A 330 7.28 -27.81 7.53
N ASP A 331 7.03 -28.62 8.58
CA ASP A 331 6.34 -29.91 8.48
C ASP A 331 4.82 -29.74 8.49
N ARG A 332 4.30 -29.22 7.37
CA ARG A 332 2.88 -28.92 7.17
C ARG A 332 2.41 -29.50 5.83
N PRO A 333 2.08 -30.77 5.77
CA PRO A 333 1.85 -31.50 4.51
C PRO A 333 0.63 -31.00 3.71
N ARG A 334 -0.27 -30.23 4.33
CA ARG A 334 -1.42 -29.59 3.66
C ARG A 334 -1.18 -28.13 3.28
N SER A 335 -0.02 -27.58 3.60
CA SER A 335 0.34 -26.22 3.26
C SER A 335 0.26 -25.96 1.75
N VAL A 336 -0.09 -24.72 1.38
CA VAL A 336 -0.03 -24.25 -0.03
C VAL A 336 1.41 -24.00 -0.50
N GLY A 337 2.41 -24.23 0.36
CA GLY A 337 3.81 -23.94 0.07
C GLY A 337 4.20 -22.50 0.42
N LYS A 338 5.02 -21.88 -0.39
CA LYS A 338 5.43 -20.48 -0.20
C LYS A 338 4.60 -19.53 -1.06
N ILE A 339 4.26 -18.40 -0.47
CA ILE A 339 3.68 -17.27 -1.22
C ILE A 339 4.80 -16.33 -1.67
N ARG A 340 5.76 -16.06 -0.76
CA ARG A 340 6.98 -15.30 -1.05
C ARG A 340 8.18 -15.94 -0.36
N GLU A 341 9.36 -15.36 -0.59
CA GLU A 341 10.62 -15.83 -0.05
C GLU A 341 10.64 -15.75 1.49
N PHE A 342 11.41 -16.59 2.10
CA PHE A 342 11.63 -16.66 3.55
C PHE A 342 10.33 -16.88 4.34
N TRP A 343 10.14 -16.16 5.43
CA TRP A 343 9.01 -16.23 6.36
C TRP A 343 8.39 -14.85 6.66
N GLY A 344 8.74 -13.86 5.84
CA GLY A 344 8.23 -12.49 5.87
C GLY A 344 9.33 -11.46 5.61
N ASN A 345 8.93 -10.21 5.39
CA ASN A 345 9.84 -9.08 5.35
C ASN A 345 10.16 -8.64 6.78
N VAL A 346 11.20 -9.23 7.38
CA VAL A 346 11.55 -9.07 8.79
C VAL A 346 11.63 -7.60 9.21
N PRO A 347 12.39 -6.71 8.56
CA PRO A 347 12.46 -5.31 8.97
C PRO A 347 11.10 -4.62 9.01
N GLN A 348 10.21 -4.90 8.08
CA GLN A 348 8.88 -4.29 8.05
C GLN A 348 7.96 -4.84 9.14
N VAL A 349 8.04 -6.13 9.43
CA VAL A 349 7.32 -6.75 10.55
C VAL A 349 7.78 -6.14 11.87
N LEU A 350 9.09 -5.96 12.06
CA LEU A 350 9.67 -5.33 13.25
C LEU A 350 9.18 -3.90 13.45
N LYS A 351 9.11 -3.10 12.36
CA LYS A 351 8.60 -1.72 12.42
C LYS A 351 7.13 -1.67 12.83
N ALA A 352 6.31 -2.55 12.25
CA ALA A 352 4.89 -2.65 12.60
C ALA A 352 4.69 -3.14 14.05
N TYR A 353 5.48 -4.11 14.49
CA TYR A 353 5.47 -4.56 15.87
C TYR A 353 5.87 -3.45 16.86
N ALA A 354 6.93 -2.69 16.53
CA ALA A 354 7.36 -1.56 17.35
C ALA A 354 6.25 -0.49 17.47
N TRP A 355 5.56 -0.19 16.38
CA TRP A 355 4.39 0.69 16.40
C TRP A 355 3.28 0.15 17.31
N ALA A 356 2.89 -1.11 17.14
CA ALA A 356 1.82 -1.73 17.93
C ALA A 356 2.16 -1.76 19.44
N ARG A 357 3.44 -2.01 19.79
CA ARG A 357 3.91 -1.99 21.18
C ARG A 357 3.97 -0.58 21.76
N ALA A 358 4.32 0.42 20.96
CA ALA A 358 4.34 1.82 21.38
C ALA A 358 2.92 2.35 21.66
N MET A 359 1.95 1.97 20.82
CA MET A 359 0.55 2.36 20.97
C MET A 359 -0.13 1.66 22.17
N GLY A 360 0.13 0.37 22.34
CA GLY A 360 -0.60 -0.45 23.31
C GLY A 360 -2.09 -0.57 22.98
N ALA A 361 -2.87 -1.22 23.84
CA ALA A 361 -4.29 -1.42 23.62
C ALA A 361 -5.08 -0.09 23.64
N GLU A 362 -4.73 0.80 24.56
CA GLU A 362 -5.38 2.11 24.69
C GLU A 362 -5.11 2.99 23.47
N GLY A 363 -3.86 3.15 23.07
CA GLY A 363 -3.49 3.97 21.91
C GLY A 363 -4.06 3.43 20.58
N ILE A 364 -4.16 2.11 20.43
CA ILE A 364 -4.82 1.49 19.28
C ILE A 364 -6.30 1.86 19.20
N ASN A 365 -7.02 1.82 20.33
CA ASN A 365 -8.41 2.24 20.39
C ASN A 365 -8.58 3.74 20.13
N GLU A 366 -7.72 4.57 20.73
CA GLU A 366 -7.73 6.02 20.54
C GLU A 366 -7.45 6.42 19.10
N ALA A 367 -6.48 5.78 18.46
CA ALA A 367 -6.17 6.00 17.04
C ALA A 367 -7.38 5.73 16.13
N SER A 368 -8.16 4.69 16.44
CA SER A 368 -9.41 4.40 15.73
C SER A 368 -10.44 5.50 15.91
N ASP A 369 -10.69 5.93 17.16
CA ASP A 369 -11.64 6.99 17.47
C ASP A 369 -11.26 8.31 16.79
N LEU A 370 -9.98 8.69 16.90
CA LEU A 370 -9.46 9.91 16.27
C LEU A 370 -9.58 9.88 14.75
N SER A 371 -9.34 8.74 14.11
CA SER A 371 -9.48 8.61 12.66
C SER A 371 -10.91 8.85 12.18
N VAL A 372 -11.90 8.29 12.89
CA VAL A 372 -13.32 8.48 12.56
C VAL A 372 -13.75 9.92 12.85
N LEU A 373 -13.33 10.49 13.99
CA LEU A 373 -13.63 11.88 14.35
C LEU A 373 -13.03 12.87 13.34
N ALA A 374 -11.76 12.70 12.99
CA ALA A 374 -11.06 13.56 12.03
C ALA A 374 -11.73 13.54 10.66
N ASN A 375 -12.08 12.34 10.16
CA ASN A 375 -12.79 12.21 8.89
C ASN A 375 -14.14 12.93 8.91
N ASN A 376 -14.97 12.72 9.94
CA ASN A 376 -16.30 13.34 10.00
C ASN A 376 -16.23 14.85 10.28
N TYR A 377 -15.20 15.33 10.96
CA TYR A 377 -14.89 16.76 11.03
C TYR A 377 -14.64 17.37 9.65
N MET A 378 -13.79 16.72 8.85
CA MET A 378 -13.52 17.14 7.47
C MET A 378 -14.77 17.06 6.60
N ASP A 379 -15.52 15.97 6.69
CA ASP A 379 -16.76 15.72 5.95
C ASP A 379 -17.77 16.86 6.16
N ALA A 380 -17.98 17.27 7.40
CA ALA A 380 -18.86 18.38 7.73
C ALA A 380 -18.41 19.75 7.16
N LYS A 381 -17.12 19.96 6.98
CA LYS A 381 -16.56 21.18 6.37
C LYS A 381 -16.56 21.15 4.86
N LEU A 382 -16.14 20.02 4.26
CA LEU A 382 -16.12 19.84 2.81
C LEU A 382 -17.54 19.95 2.22
N ALA A 383 -18.57 19.50 2.94
CA ALA A 383 -19.97 19.63 2.53
C ALA A 383 -20.43 21.08 2.30
N ARG A 384 -19.70 22.06 2.82
CA ARG A 384 -20.00 23.50 2.66
C ARG A 384 -19.32 24.12 1.44
N ILE A 385 -18.42 23.41 0.77
CA ILE A 385 -17.68 23.92 -0.38
C ILE A 385 -18.52 23.68 -1.64
N LYS A 386 -18.86 24.75 -2.35
CA LYS A 386 -19.60 24.69 -3.60
C LYS A 386 -18.83 23.86 -4.64
N GLY A 387 -19.52 23.00 -5.36
CA GLY A 387 -18.91 22.18 -6.42
C GLY A 387 -18.40 20.82 -5.96
N LEU A 388 -18.43 20.52 -4.66
CA LEU A 388 -18.17 19.20 -4.11
C LEU A 388 -19.48 18.44 -3.92
N ALA A 389 -19.46 17.14 -4.20
CA ALA A 389 -20.58 16.22 -3.96
C ALA A 389 -20.10 15.04 -3.10
N ARG A 390 -20.74 14.82 -1.96
CA ARG A 390 -20.49 13.63 -1.13
C ARG A 390 -21.01 12.39 -1.83
N SER A 391 -20.23 11.31 -1.86
CA SER A 391 -20.73 10.02 -2.37
C SER A 391 -21.91 9.53 -1.53
N ASN A 392 -22.89 8.89 -2.18
CA ASN A 392 -24.04 8.29 -1.51
C ASN A 392 -24.67 9.23 -0.47
N PRO A 393 -25.24 10.39 -0.87
CA PRO A 393 -25.73 11.43 0.05
C PRO A 393 -26.91 10.97 0.91
N ASP A 394 -27.60 9.91 0.51
CA ASP A 394 -28.71 9.31 1.24
C ASP A 394 -28.26 8.48 2.45
N VAL A 395 -26.98 8.10 2.51
CA VAL A 395 -26.40 7.43 3.68
C VAL A 395 -26.24 8.43 4.82
N LYS A 396 -27.09 8.31 5.83
CA LYS A 396 -27.14 9.24 6.99
C LYS A 396 -26.19 8.85 8.11
N SER A 397 -25.69 7.63 8.14
CA SER A 397 -24.66 7.22 9.11
C SER A 397 -23.38 8.00 8.93
N TRP A 398 -22.63 8.14 10.03
CA TRP A 398 -21.26 8.64 9.98
C TRP A 398 -20.41 7.73 9.06
N ARG A 399 -19.48 8.35 8.33
CA ARG A 399 -18.45 7.58 7.63
C ARG A 399 -17.43 7.07 8.66
N MET A 400 -16.76 6.01 8.29
CA MET A 400 -15.64 5.52 9.08
C MET A 400 -14.41 6.44 8.90
N GLU A 401 -13.23 5.91 8.67
CA GLU A 401 -11.99 6.69 8.61
C GLU A 401 -11.81 7.54 7.35
N MET A 402 -12.67 7.38 6.34
CA MET A 402 -12.61 8.13 5.08
C MET A 402 -13.99 8.47 4.53
N THR A 403 -14.04 9.43 3.61
CA THR A 403 -15.24 9.76 2.83
C THR A 403 -14.84 10.00 1.38
N ARG A 404 -15.50 9.33 0.44
CA ARG A 404 -15.33 9.65 -0.97
C ARG A 404 -16.19 10.83 -1.37
N TRP A 405 -15.57 11.77 -2.05
CA TRP A 405 -16.16 12.96 -2.63
C TRP A 405 -16.04 12.94 -4.14
N GLY A 406 -16.86 13.72 -4.82
CA GLY A 406 -16.78 13.96 -6.25
C GLY A 406 -16.72 15.44 -6.58
N LEU A 407 -15.97 15.78 -7.61
CA LEU A 407 -15.87 17.12 -8.21
C LEU A 407 -16.74 17.25 -9.47
N GLY A 408 -17.68 16.33 -9.67
CA GLY A 408 -18.59 16.36 -10.82
C GLY A 408 -19.28 17.71 -11.04
N PRO A 409 -19.93 18.31 -10.01
CA PRO A 409 -20.55 19.64 -10.16
C PRO A 409 -19.53 20.76 -10.47
N LEU A 410 -18.31 20.70 -9.93
CA LEU A 410 -17.24 21.64 -10.27
C LEU A 410 -16.83 21.48 -11.74
N LYS A 411 -16.65 20.24 -12.19
CA LYS A 411 -16.27 19.92 -13.57
C LYS A 411 -17.31 20.41 -14.57
N GLU A 412 -18.58 20.19 -14.27
CA GLU A 412 -19.69 20.65 -15.11
C GLU A 412 -19.70 22.19 -15.21
N ALA A 413 -19.52 22.90 -14.10
CA ALA A 413 -19.57 24.35 -14.05
C ALA A 413 -18.36 25.06 -14.66
N THR A 414 -17.15 24.48 -14.53
CA THR A 414 -15.88 25.17 -14.82
C THR A 414 -14.98 24.43 -15.81
N GLY A 415 -15.26 23.16 -16.03
CA GLY A 415 -14.40 22.26 -16.78
C GLY A 415 -13.14 21.80 -16.01
N VAL A 416 -12.99 22.16 -14.72
CA VAL A 416 -11.89 21.74 -13.85
C VAL A 416 -12.24 20.42 -13.16
N GLY A 417 -11.42 19.40 -13.35
CA GLY A 417 -11.64 18.07 -12.80
C GLY A 417 -10.64 17.69 -11.70
N THR A 418 -10.74 16.46 -11.26
CA THR A 418 -9.95 15.89 -10.16
C THR A 418 -8.46 16.01 -10.39
N VAL A 419 -7.97 15.70 -11.59
CA VAL A 419 -6.54 15.77 -11.94
C VAL A 419 -6.03 17.21 -11.87
N ASP A 420 -6.82 18.17 -12.33
CA ASP A 420 -6.44 19.59 -12.30
C ASP A 420 -6.31 20.09 -10.86
N VAL A 421 -7.27 19.72 -10.00
CA VAL A 421 -7.25 20.07 -8.57
C VAL A 421 -6.05 19.42 -7.88
N ALA A 422 -5.78 18.13 -8.13
CA ALA A 422 -4.64 17.42 -7.57
C ALA A 422 -3.30 18.08 -7.96
N ASN A 423 -3.14 18.48 -9.22
CA ASN A 423 -1.96 19.19 -9.68
C ASN A 423 -1.81 20.57 -8.99
N ARG A 424 -2.93 21.28 -8.77
CA ARG A 424 -2.92 22.58 -8.12
C ARG A 424 -2.58 22.51 -6.62
N MET A 425 -2.98 21.41 -5.93
CA MET A 425 -2.63 21.18 -4.51
C MET A 425 -1.12 21.24 -4.28
N ALA A 426 -0.34 20.69 -5.21
CA ALA A 426 1.13 20.72 -5.13
C ALA A 426 1.69 22.14 -5.03
N ASP A 427 1.07 23.14 -5.66
CA ASP A 427 1.48 24.55 -5.59
C ASP A 427 1.23 25.19 -4.20
N TYR A 428 0.47 24.52 -3.35
CA TYR A 428 0.23 24.89 -1.95
C TYR A 428 1.04 24.04 -0.95
N GLY A 429 1.91 23.15 -1.45
CA GLY A 429 2.73 22.25 -0.63
C GLY A 429 1.90 21.19 0.10
N ILE A 430 0.81 20.77 -0.52
CA ILE A 430 -0.07 19.69 -0.05
C ILE A 430 0.06 18.53 -1.04
N ASP A 431 0.25 17.31 -0.53
CA ASP A 431 0.27 16.13 -1.37
C ASP A 431 -1.09 15.95 -2.06
N PRO A 432 -1.11 15.55 -3.34
CA PRO A 432 -2.34 15.24 -4.03
C PRO A 432 -3.16 14.17 -3.30
N PHE A 433 -4.45 14.32 -3.30
CA PHE A 433 -5.35 13.30 -2.77
C PHE A 433 -5.39 12.06 -3.67
N TRP A 434 -5.81 10.95 -3.09
CA TRP A 434 -6.16 9.76 -3.87
C TRP A 434 -7.49 9.98 -4.60
N MET A 435 -7.54 9.69 -5.89
CA MET A 435 -8.78 9.77 -6.65
C MET A 435 -9.69 8.58 -6.34
N SER A 436 -9.54 7.49 -7.06
CA SER A 436 -10.23 6.21 -6.86
C SER A 436 -9.59 5.16 -7.74
N HIS A 437 -9.88 3.90 -7.46
CA HIS A 437 -9.68 2.82 -8.43
C HIS A 437 -10.67 2.91 -9.57
N GLU A 438 -10.29 2.45 -10.74
CA GLU A 438 -11.17 2.28 -11.87
C GLU A 438 -12.03 0.99 -11.73
N PRO A 439 -13.28 0.96 -12.22
CA PRO A 439 -13.99 2.10 -12.82
C PRO A 439 -14.46 3.10 -11.77
N TRP A 440 -14.48 4.39 -12.10
CA TRP A 440 -15.00 5.41 -11.20
C TRP A 440 -16.52 5.30 -11.05
N VAL A 441 -16.97 4.98 -9.85
CA VAL A 441 -18.40 4.92 -9.50
C VAL A 441 -18.96 6.27 -9.04
N VAL A 442 -18.07 7.23 -8.74
CA VAL A 442 -18.39 8.62 -8.41
C VAL A 442 -17.73 9.50 -9.47
N PRO A 443 -18.44 10.46 -10.09
CA PRO A 443 -17.84 11.36 -11.07
C PRO A 443 -16.75 12.23 -10.46
N GLU A 444 -15.57 12.29 -11.12
CA GLU A 444 -14.42 13.09 -10.67
C GLU A 444 -14.09 12.84 -9.18
N PRO A 445 -13.75 11.62 -8.80
CA PRO A 445 -13.67 11.25 -7.40
C PRO A 445 -12.39 11.72 -6.72
N PHE A 446 -12.46 11.94 -5.41
CA PHE A 446 -11.31 12.02 -4.51
C PHE A 446 -11.67 11.49 -3.11
N THR A 447 -10.70 10.96 -2.42
CA THR A 447 -10.90 10.31 -1.12
C THR A 447 -9.82 10.77 -0.15
N PRO A 448 -10.09 11.72 0.75
CA PRO A 448 -9.18 12.03 1.85
C PRO A 448 -9.36 11.01 2.98
N GLU A 449 -8.26 10.68 3.64
CA GLU A 449 -8.24 9.87 4.85
C GLU A 449 -7.27 10.50 5.86
N ALA A 450 -7.81 11.10 6.92
CA ALA A 450 -7.02 11.88 7.87
C ALA A 450 -6.15 11.00 8.78
N GLY A 451 -6.66 9.87 9.22
CA GLY A 451 -6.02 9.09 10.27
C GLY A 451 -5.92 9.85 11.60
N GLU A 452 -5.15 9.31 12.54
CA GLU A 452 -4.91 9.90 13.86
C GLU A 452 -3.71 10.86 13.91
N MET A 453 -2.95 10.98 12.82
CA MET A 453 -1.64 11.63 12.81
C MET A 453 -1.69 13.14 12.62
N TYR A 454 -2.78 13.66 12.09
CA TYR A 454 -2.89 15.06 11.70
C TYR A 454 -3.61 15.88 12.75
N SER A 455 -3.03 17.04 13.07
CA SER A 455 -3.65 18.00 13.95
C SER A 455 -4.88 18.63 13.30
N LYS A 456 -5.76 19.22 14.12
CA LYS A 456 -6.88 20.00 13.61
C LYS A 456 -6.44 21.12 12.67
N GLU A 457 -5.30 21.74 12.94
CA GLU A 457 -4.70 22.79 12.14
C GLU A 457 -4.26 22.27 10.76
N ASP A 458 -3.73 21.06 10.69
CA ASP A 458 -3.37 20.41 9.42
C ASP A 458 -4.62 20.13 8.58
N LEU A 459 -5.68 19.61 9.22
CA LEU A 459 -6.95 19.35 8.55
C LEU A 459 -7.60 20.64 8.06
N ASP A 460 -7.61 21.69 8.89
CA ASP A 460 -8.13 23.01 8.51
C ASP A 460 -7.35 23.61 7.34
N ARG A 461 -6.04 23.47 7.33
CA ARG A 461 -5.18 23.91 6.21
C ARG A 461 -5.50 23.15 4.93
N TRP A 462 -5.62 21.83 5.00
CA TRP A 462 -5.96 21.00 3.84
C TRP A 462 -7.32 21.42 3.25
N ILE A 463 -8.34 21.58 4.10
CA ILE A 463 -9.69 22.01 3.69
C ILE A 463 -9.66 23.42 3.07
N ALA A 464 -8.91 24.34 3.67
CA ALA A 464 -8.78 25.70 3.15
C ALA A 464 -8.11 25.73 1.77
N VAL A 465 -7.13 24.86 1.53
CA VAL A 465 -6.50 24.73 0.20
C VAL A 465 -7.49 24.21 -0.83
N ILE A 466 -8.30 23.20 -0.50
CA ILE A 466 -9.36 22.72 -1.40
C ILE A 466 -10.36 23.84 -1.69
N ALA A 467 -10.81 24.57 -0.68
CA ALA A 467 -11.74 25.69 -0.86
C ALA A 467 -11.16 26.80 -1.75
N GLU A 468 -9.88 27.13 -1.57
CA GLU A 468 -9.18 28.12 -2.40
C GLU A 468 -9.07 27.66 -3.86
N ILE A 469 -8.67 26.41 -4.10
CA ILE A 469 -8.57 25.87 -5.47
C ILE A 469 -9.95 25.86 -6.15
N VAL A 470 -11.00 25.51 -5.41
CA VAL A 470 -12.38 25.59 -5.94
C VAL A 470 -12.77 27.02 -6.26
N ARG A 471 -12.42 28.01 -5.42
CA ARG A 471 -12.61 29.44 -5.71
C ARG A 471 -11.89 29.84 -6.98
N GLU A 472 -10.60 29.50 -7.10
CA GLU A 472 -9.80 29.73 -8.31
C GLU A 472 -10.45 29.09 -9.55
N ALA A 473 -11.00 27.89 -9.43
CA ALA A 473 -11.65 27.20 -10.54
C ALA A 473 -12.88 27.93 -11.05
N TYR A 474 -13.67 28.56 -10.18
CA TYR A 474 -14.81 29.41 -10.58
C TYR A 474 -14.38 30.75 -11.14
N GLU A 475 -13.32 31.39 -10.63
CA GLU A 475 -12.86 32.71 -11.04
C GLU A 475 -11.95 32.66 -12.27
N ASN A 476 -11.04 31.70 -12.33
CA ASN A 476 -10.04 31.54 -13.40
C ASN A 476 -9.70 30.06 -13.62
N PRO A 477 -10.56 29.29 -14.29
CA PRO A 477 -10.32 27.86 -14.50
C PRO A 477 -9.03 27.55 -15.26
N ALA A 478 -8.53 28.47 -16.09
CA ALA A 478 -7.27 28.29 -16.82
C ALA A 478 -6.07 28.20 -15.87
N LEU A 479 -6.09 28.95 -14.75
CA LEU A 479 -5.04 28.88 -13.72
C LEU A 479 -4.94 27.47 -13.12
N VAL A 480 -6.08 26.84 -12.80
CA VAL A 480 -6.09 25.51 -12.19
C VAL A 480 -5.71 24.44 -13.22
N LYS A 481 -6.22 24.52 -14.44
CA LYS A 481 -5.92 23.55 -15.51
C LYS A 481 -4.46 23.56 -15.96
N SER A 482 -3.76 24.68 -15.84
CA SER A 482 -2.34 24.79 -16.20
C SER A 482 -1.38 24.48 -15.04
N ALA A 483 -1.90 24.13 -13.86
CA ALA A 483 -1.10 23.74 -12.71
C ALA A 483 -0.37 22.38 -12.95
N PRO A 484 0.77 22.14 -12.28
CA PRO A 484 1.40 22.97 -11.25
C PRO A 484 2.25 24.12 -11.83
N HIS A 485 2.35 25.21 -11.08
CA HIS A 485 3.14 26.40 -11.46
C HIS A 485 4.42 26.58 -10.64
N ARG A 486 4.47 25.98 -9.45
CA ARG A 486 5.54 26.17 -8.46
C ARG A 486 6.33 24.89 -8.20
N GLN A 487 6.19 23.91 -9.09
CA GLN A 487 6.92 22.65 -9.06
C GLN A 487 7.98 22.63 -10.15
N PRO A 488 9.06 21.84 -10.00
CA PRO A 488 10.10 21.70 -11.03
C PRO A 488 9.58 21.01 -12.29
N ILE A 489 8.60 20.14 -12.15
CA ILE A 489 8.00 19.36 -13.24
C ILE A 489 6.55 19.84 -13.44
N HIS A 490 6.19 20.12 -14.68
CA HIS A 490 4.82 20.38 -15.10
C HIS A 490 4.04 19.07 -15.29
N GLN A 491 2.84 19.16 -15.84
CA GLN A 491 1.99 18.01 -16.11
C GLN A 491 2.71 16.98 -17.00
N ILE A 492 2.71 15.74 -16.56
CA ILE A 492 3.20 14.61 -17.34
C ILE A 492 2.11 14.25 -18.36
N LYS A 493 2.45 14.30 -19.64
CA LYS A 493 1.54 13.88 -20.71
C LYS A 493 1.50 12.34 -20.76
N SER A 494 0.31 11.77 -20.72
CA SER A 494 0.12 10.31 -20.76
C SER A 494 0.54 9.68 -22.10
N GLY A 495 0.29 10.35 -23.22
CA GLY A 495 0.54 9.79 -24.55
C GLY A 495 1.95 9.19 -24.75
N PRO A 496 3.06 9.88 -24.37
CA PRO A 496 4.39 9.29 -24.44
C PRO A 496 4.60 8.10 -23.50
N LEU A 497 3.86 8.01 -22.41
CA LEU A 497 3.95 6.87 -21.48
C LEU A 497 3.20 5.64 -22.01
N GLU A 498 2.20 5.84 -22.84
CA GLU A 498 1.39 4.78 -23.46
C GLU A 498 1.98 4.27 -24.79
N ASP A 499 2.88 5.03 -25.42
CA ASP A 499 3.54 4.63 -26.66
C ASP A 499 4.91 3.97 -26.41
N PRO A 500 5.03 2.63 -26.58
CA PRO A 500 6.30 1.93 -26.42
C PRO A 500 7.44 2.47 -27.29
N ASN A 501 7.13 3.06 -28.44
CA ASN A 501 8.13 3.67 -29.31
C ASN A 501 8.75 4.94 -28.73
N SER A 502 8.03 5.56 -27.78
CA SER A 502 8.52 6.72 -27.03
C SER A 502 9.47 6.35 -25.90
N TRP A 503 9.53 5.07 -25.50
CA TRP A 503 10.31 4.63 -24.34
C TRP A 503 11.80 4.54 -24.63
N ALA A 504 12.59 4.85 -23.61
CA ALA A 504 14.04 4.69 -23.62
C ALA A 504 14.46 3.90 -22.37
N MET A 505 14.09 2.61 -22.33
CA MET A 505 14.24 1.72 -21.18
C MET A 505 15.71 1.36 -20.85
N THR A 506 16.66 1.76 -21.69
CA THR A 506 18.08 1.54 -21.44
C THR A 506 18.87 2.79 -21.76
N TRP A 507 20.03 2.99 -21.12
CA TRP A 507 20.95 4.07 -21.45
C TRP A 507 21.30 4.12 -22.94
N ARG A 508 21.48 2.99 -23.57
CA ARG A 508 21.73 2.91 -25.03
C ARG A 508 20.54 3.44 -25.84
N ALA A 509 19.32 3.11 -25.47
CA ALA A 509 18.10 3.60 -26.13
C ALA A 509 17.93 5.11 -25.88
N HIS A 510 18.18 5.58 -24.67
CA HIS A 510 18.16 7.00 -24.30
C HIS A 510 19.15 7.80 -25.17
N ARG A 511 20.40 7.38 -25.25
CA ARG A 511 21.42 8.03 -26.10
C ARG A 511 21.05 8.06 -27.59
N ARG A 512 20.47 7.00 -28.12
CA ARG A 512 20.01 6.99 -29.52
C ARG A 512 18.85 7.97 -29.75
N LYS A 513 17.93 8.08 -28.80
CA LYS A 513 16.76 8.94 -28.91
C LYS A 513 17.09 10.43 -28.75
N HIS A 514 18.00 10.77 -27.87
CA HIS A 514 18.33 12.16 -27.54
C HIS A 514 19.61 12.69 -28.21
N GLY A 515 20.17 11.95 -29.17
CA GLY A 515 21.35 12.34 -29.93
C GLY A 515 22.60 12.46 -29.03
N GLY A 516 23.52 11.52 -29.12
CA GLY A 516 24.70 11.46 -28.26
C GLY A 516 25.66 12.65 -28.44
N THR A 517 25.33 13.79 -27.87
CA THR A 517 26.16 15.00 -27.86
C THR A 517 26.71 15.35 -26.49
N HIS A 518 26.70 14.43 -25.51
CA HIS A 518 27.47 14.63 -24.29
C HIS A 518 28.50 13.53 -24.11
N GLY A 519 29.72 13.96 -24.05
CA GLY A 519 30.96 13.29 -24.27
C GLY A 519 31.23 12.07 -23.41
N ARG A 520 31.93 11.27 -24.01
CA ARG A 520 32.86 10.16 -23.74
C ARG A 520 32.98 9.64 -22.33
#